data_29747c48d76a12f9e55c68a4231ad4b1
#
_entry.id   29747c48d76a12f9e55c68a4231ad4b1
#
_cell.length_a   1.000
_cell.length_b   1.000
_cell.length_c   1.000
_cell.angle_alpha   90.00
_cell.angle_beta   90.00
_cell.angle_gamma   90.00
#
_symmetry.space_group_name_H-M   'P 1'
#
loop_
_entity.id
_entity.type
_entity.pdbx_description
1 polymer ?
#
loop_
_entity_poly.entity_id
_entity_poly.type
_entity_poly.pdbx_seq_one_letter_code
_entity_poly.pdbx_strand_id
1 'polypeptide(L)'
;MRGTKKVYHASMPHIKQVLGICYTVTPENEVGLQDPENISDDNEDLELPLYSLSTILHATNNFSFNNKLGEGGFGPVYKGVLEDGQEIAVKRLAKTSTQGLNEFKNEVISISKLQHRNLVKLLGCCIEGDEKMLIYEYMPNRGLDSFIFDTTLKELLDWRARYHIINGIARGLLYLHQDSRLRIIHRDLKASNILLDKDMNPKISDFGMARAFGGDQIEANTNRVVGTYGYMAPEYAGDGIFSIKSDVYSFGVLVLEIVCGKKNRGFVHKEHCNNLIGHAWGLHAEGRSLQLVDKCLGESINVSEVLRSIHVGLLCVQRHPEDRPTMTSVILMLGSEGPLSSPKEPGFYVGKSTHDTTQSSSSNGGSSNNELSITMLDGR
;
A
#
# COMPACT_ATOMS: atom_id res chain seq x y z
N MET A 1 -20.05 -30.02 27.13
CA MET A 1 -20.08 -30.37 25.69
C MET A 1 -19.03 -29.50 25.00
N ARG A 2 -17.97 -30.11 24.44
CA ARG A 2 -16.93 -29.37 23.72
C ARG A 2 -17.53 -28.98 22.35
N GLY A 3 -17.77 -27.67 22.17
CA GLY A 3 -18.20 -27.14 20.87
C GLY A 3 -17.12 -27.41 19.84
N THR A 4 -17.48 -28.15 18.80
CA THR A 4 -16.63 -28.42 17.64
C THR A 4 -16.35 -27.11 16.93
N LYS A 5 -15.07 -26.76 16.78
CA LYS A 5 -14.63 -25.61 15.96
C LYS A 5 -15.25 -25.77 14.56
N LYS A 6 -16.18 -24.86 14.21
CA LYS A 6 -16.77 -24.82 12.86
C LYS A 6 -15.87 -23.96 11.94
N VAL A 7 -14.62 -24.37 11.81
CA VAL A 7 -13.71 -23.84 10.81
C VAL A 7 -13.51 -24.93 9.77
N TYR A 8 -13.88 -24.65 8.55
CA TYR A 8 -13.67 -25.56 7.42
C TYR A 8 -12.49 -25.03 6.61
N HIS A 9 -11.61 -25.92 6.21
CA HIS A 9 -10.57 -25.59 5.23
C HIS A 9 -11.15 -25.80 3.83
N ALA A 10 -11.16 -24.75 3.02
CA ALA A 10 -11.56 -24.84 1.63
C ALA A 10 -10.36 -24.58 0.74
N SER A 11 -10.22 -25.42 -0.30
CA SER A 11 -9.19 -25.22 -1.31
C SER A 11 -9.43 -23.91 -2.09
N MET A 12 -8.38 -23.27 -2.57
CA MET A 12 -8.48 -22.05 -3.38
C MET A 12 -9.36 -22.22 -4.63
N PRO A 13 -9.36 -23.35 -5.34
CA PRO A 13 -10.31 -23.60 -6.43
C PRO A 13 -11.76 -23.53 -5.97
N HIS A 14 -12.11 -24.11 -4.82
CA HIS A 14 -13.46 -24.04 -4.28
C HIS A 14 -13.88 -22.61 -3.92
N ILE A 15 -13.01 -21.85 -3.27
CA ILE A 15 -13.25 -20.42 -2.96
C ILE A 15 -13.45 -19.62 -4.23
N LYS A 16 -12.64 -19.85 -5.26
CA LYS A 16 -12.76 -19.19 -6.56
C LYS A 16 -14.10 -19.53 -7.23
N GLN A 17 -14.52 -20.79 -7.18
CA GLN A 17 -15.80 -21.23 -7.72
C GLN A 17 -16.98 -20.54 -7.00
N VAL A 18 -16.98 -20.50 -5.68
CA VAL A 18 -18.01 -19.83 -4.87
C VAL A 18 -18.07 -18.33 -5.14
N LEU A 19 -16.92 -17.70 -5.41
CA LEU A 19 -16.84 -16.29 -5.76
C LEU A 19 -17.12 -15.98 -7.23
N GLY A 20 -17.38 -17.01 -8.08
CA GLY A 20 -17.59 -16.85 -9.51
C GLY A 20 -16.36 -16.27 -10.23
N ILE A 21 -15.16 -16.65 -9.81
CA ILE A 21 -13.90 -16.24 -10.45
C ILE A 21 -13.62 -17.24 -11.56
N CYS A 22 -14.14 -16.97 -12.77
CA CYS A 22 -13.77 -17.74 -13.97
C CYS A 22 -12.47 -17.19 -14.55
N TYR A 23 -11.52 -18.05 -14.87
CA TYR A 23 -10.44 -17.72 -15.80
C TYR A 23 -11.04 -17.76 -17.21
N THR A 24 -11.41 -16.63 -17.77
CA THR A 24 -11.50 -16.53 -19.23
C THR A 24 -10.06 -16.41 -19.74
N VAL A 25 -9.52 -17.52 -20.19
CA VAL A 25 -8.43 -17.47 -21.17
C VAL A 25 -9.06 -16.86 -22.42
N THR A 26 -8.84 -15.58 -22.66
CA THR A 26 -9.17 -14.97 -23.95
C THR A 26 -8.19 -15.52 -24.95
N PRO A 27 -8.67 -16.22 -26.00
CA PRO A 27 -7.81 -16.61 -27.10
C PRO A 27 -7.65 -15.38 -28.01
N GLU A 28 -6.59 -14.63 -27.84
CA GLU A 28 -6.15 -13.69 -28.85
C GLU A 28 -4.80 -14.13 -29.41
N ASN A 29 -4.90 -14.54 -30.70
CA ASN A 29 -3.86 -14.81 -31.66
C ASN A 29 -3.17 -16.18 -31.65
N GLU A 30 -3.77 -17.07 -32.44
CA GLU A 30 -3.09 -18.19 -33.07
C GLU A 30 -1.90 -17.70 -33.93
N VAL A 31 -0.67 -18.06 -33.51
CA VAL A 31 0.40 -18.47 -34.46
C VAL A 31 1.36 -19.40 -33.70
N GLY A 32 1.45 -20.68 -34.12
CA GLY A 32 2.59 -21.55 -33.85
C GLY A 32 2.35 -22.63 -32.79
N LEU A 33 1.96 -23.82 -33.29
CA LEU A 33 1.95 -25.11 -32.62
C LEU A 33 3.23 -25.39 -31.83
N GLN A 34 3.14 -25.51 -30.51
CA GLN A 34 4.00 -26.36 -29.70
C GLN A 34 3.16 -26.98 -28.60
N ASP A 35 3.35 -28.29 -28.37
CA ASP A 35 2.58 -29.18 -27.53
C ASP A 35 2.37 -28.71 -26.08
N PRO A 36 1.17 -28.92 -25.48
CA PRO A 36 0.87 -28.59 -24.10
C PRO A 36 1.16 -29.79 -23.17
N GLU A 37 2.38 -30.27 -23.13
CA GLU A 37 2.83 -31.24 -22.13
C GLU A 37 4.06 -30.69 -21.42
N ASN A 38 3.84 -29.92 -20.34
CA ASN A 38 4.71 -29.72 -19.15
C ASN A 38 4.40 -28.39 -18.45
N ILE A 39 3.15 -28.17 -18.09
CA ILE A 39 2.85 -27.30 -16.94
C ILE A 39 2.64 -28.28 -15.80
N SER A 40 3.68 -28.51 -15.03
CA SER A 40 3.56 -29.17 -13.74
C SER A 40 2.59 -28.37 -12.89
N ASP A 41 1.41 -28.94 -12.72
CA ASP A 41 0.33 -28.49 -11.85
C ASP A 41 0.77 -28.73 -10.41
N ASP A 42 1.75 -27.94 -9.92
CA ASP A 42 2.04 -27.82 -8.50
C ASP A 42 0.89 -27.00 -7.85
N ASN A 43 -0.29 -27.60 -7.91
CA ASN A 43 -1.42 -27.25 -7.06
C ASN A 43 -1.07 -27.71 -5.64
N GLU A 44 -0.15 -27.01 -4.97
CA GLU A 44 -0.19 -26.97 -3.52
C GLU A 44 -1.56 -26.38 -3.16
N ASP A 45 -2.44 -27.25 -2.66
CA ASP A 45 -3.77 -26.91 -2.13
C ASP A 45 -3.59 -25.93 -0.97
N LEU A 46 -3.50 -24.63 -1.30
CA LEU A 46 -3.48 -23.60 -0.30
C LEU A 46 -4.90 -23.49 0.26
N GLU A 47 -5.10 -24.08 1.42
CA GLU A 47 -6.35 -24.03 2.14
C GLU A 47 -6.46 -22.72 2.92
N LEU A 48 -7.42 -21.87 2.54
CA LEU A 48 -7.79 -20.70 3.33
C LEU A 48 -8.92 -21.11 4.30
N PRO A 49 -8.75 -20.90 5.62
CA PRO A 49 -9.80 -21.18 6.60
C PRO A 49 -11.10 -20.44 6.29
N LEU A 50 -12.22 -21.17 6.24
CA LEU A 50 -13.56 -20.62 6.15
C LEU A 50 -14.20 -20.59 7.54
N TYR A 51 -14.58 -19.40 7.98
CA TYR A 51 -15.31 -19.19 9.23
C TYR A 51 -16.80 -19.12 8.94
N SER A 52 -17.62 -19.77 9.80
CA SER A 52 -19.08 -19.61 9.73
C SER A 52 -19.49 -18.19 10.16
N LEU A 53 -20.60 -17.70 9.61
CA LEU A 53 -21.16 -16.40 10.02
C LEU A 53 -21.45 -16.37 11.52
N SER A 54 -21.94 -17.50 12.08
CA SER A 54 -22.21 -17.61 13.52
C SER A 54 -20.96 -17.43 14.38
N THR A 55 -19.81 -17.97 13.96
CA THR A 55 -18.52 -17.75 14.63
C THR A 55 -18.12 -16.28 14.63
N ILE A 56 -18.25 -15.62 13.49
CA ILE A 56 -17.88 -14.20 13.37
C ILE A 56 -18.84 -13.30 14.13
N LEU A 57 -20.15 -13.58 14.12
CA LEU A 57 -21.14 -12.88 14.93
C LEU A 57 -20.81 -12.97 16.41
N HIS A 58 -20.49 -14.16 16.89
CA HIS A 58 -20.10 -14.37 18.31
C HIS A 58 -18.81 -13.62 18.64
N ALA A 59 -17.75 -13.78 17.81
CA ALA A 59 -16.46 -13.14 18.02
C ALA A 59 -16.55 -11.60 18.07
N THR A 60 -17.40 -10.99 17.24
CA THR A 60 -17.57 -9.53 17.13
C THR A 60 -18.67 -8.95 18.01
N ASN A 61 -19.33 -9.78 18.81
CA ASN A 61 -20.54 -9.42 19.57
C ASN A 61 -21.61 -8.79 18.65
N ASN A 62 -21.99 -9.53 17.60
CA ASN A 62 -22.94 -9.11 16.58
C ASN A 62 -22.57 -7.77 15.90
N PHE A 63 -21.29 -7.60 15.58
CA PHE A 63 -20.75 -6.36 15.02
C PHE A 63 -21.07 -5.12 15.88
N SER A 64 -20.94 -5.29 17.19
CA SER A 64 -21.18 -4.20 18.14
C SER A 64 -20.41 -2.94 17.77
N PHE A 65 -21.05 -1.79 17.90
CA PHE A 65 -20.43 -0.49 17.67
C PHE A 65 -19.16 -0.28 18.50
N ASN A 66 -19.12 -0.80 19.72
CA ASN A 66 -17.94 -0.72 20.60
C ASN A 66 -16.74 -1.49 20.05
N ASN A 67 -16.96 -2.45 19.16
CA ASN A 67 -15.93 -3.25 18.52
C ASN A 67 -15.53 -2.70 17.13
N LYS A 68 -16.16 -1.60 16.68
CA LYS A 68 -15.83 -1.00 15.39
C LYS A 68 -14.47 -0.31 15.46
N LEU A 69 -13.51 -0.77 14.63
CA LEU A 69 -12.16 -0.23 14.54
C LEU A 69 -12.07 0.95 13.57
N GLY A 70 -12.91 0.93 12.52
CA GLY A 70 -12.94 1.95 11.50
C GLY A 70 -13.92 1.57 10.38
N GLU A 71 -14.04 2.44 9.40
CA GLU A 71 -14.84 2.23 8.19
C GLU A 71 -14.12 2.87 7.00
N GLY A 72 -14.01 2.14 5.92
CA GLY A 72 -13.43 2.60 4.67
C GLY A 72 -14.42 2.42 3.50
N GLY A 73 -13.99 2.68 2.27
CA GLY A 73 -14.82 2.52 1.07
C GLY A 73 -15.31 1.09 0.83
N PHE A 74 -14.70 0.12 1.46
CA PHE A 74 -15.04 -1.31 1.37
C PHE A 74 -16.06 -1.76 2.40
N GLY A 75 -16.22 -1.00 3.47
CA GLY A 75 -17.10 -1.29 4.58
C GLY A 75 -16.40 -1.19 5.93
N PRO A 76 -17.14 -1.50 7.00
CA PRO A 76 -16.64 -1.40 8.37
C PRO A 76 -15.69 -2.54 8.74
N VAL A 77 -14.75 -2.24 9.63
CA VAL A 77 -13.82 -3.20 10.25
C VAL A 77 -14.13 -3.30 11.74
N TYR A 78 -14.23 -4.54 12.25
CA TYR A 78 -14.55 -4.80 13.65
C TYR A 78 -13.45 -5.62 14.32
N LYS A 79 -13.16 -5.31 15.58
CA LYS A 79 -12.41 -6.20 16.45
C LYS A 79 -13.27 -7.41 16.85
N GLY A 80 -12.67 -8.58 16.86
CA GLY A 80 -13.28 -9.80 17.38
C GLY A 80 -12.31 -10.59 18.25
N VAL A 81 -12.87 -11.52 19.03
CA VAL A 81 -12.11 -12.49 19.80
C VAL A 81 -12.71 -13.86 19.55
N LEU A 82 -11.93 -14.77 18.99
CA LEU A 82 -12.34 -16.15 18.75
C LEU A 82 -12.41 -16.93 20.09
N GLU A 83 -13.08 -18.09 20.08
CA GLU A 83 -13.27 -18.94 21.27
C GLU A 83 -11.94 -19.38 21.91
N ASP A 84 -10.87 -19.49 21.13
CA ASP A 84 -9.52 -19.82 21.62
C ASP A 84 -8.75 -18.61 22.18
N GLY A 85 -9.39 -17.43 22.25
CA GLY A 85 -8.81 -16.20 22.72
C GLY A 85 -8.01 -15.41 21.66
N GLN A 86 -7.95 -15.91 20.42
CA GLN A 86 -7.24 -15.18 19.36
C GLN A 86 -7.99 -13.89 19.01
N GLU A 87 -7.30 -12.75 19.09
CA GLU A 87 -7.82 -11.46 18.63
C GLU A 87 -7.75 -11.37 17.10
N ILE A 88 -8.83 -10.91 16.50
CA ILE A 88 -8.98 -10.78 15.05
C ILE A 88 -9.50 -9.40 14.64
N ALA A 89 -9.26 -9.00 13.41
CA ALA A 89 -9.91 -7.89 12.75
C ALA A 89 -10.78 -8.41 11.59
N VAL A 90 -12.06 -8.06 11.60
CA VAL A 90 -13.05 -8.53 10.61
C VAL A 90 -13.44 -7.37 9.71
N LYS A 91 -13.02 -7.40 8.44
CA LYS A 91 -13.39 -6.43 7.39
C LYS A 91 -14.65 -6.95 6.71
N ARG A 92 -15.80 -6.33 6.99
CA ARG A 92 -17.10 -6.72 6.45
C ARG A 92 -17.40 -5.92 5.19
N LEU A 93 -17.67 -6.60 4.08
CA LEU A 93 -17.97 -5.95 2.81
C LEU A 93 -19.34 -5.27 2.84
N ALA A 94 -19.42 -4.04 2.34
CA ALA A 94 -20.70 -3.34 2.15
C ALA A 94 -21.53 -4.03 1.05
N LYS A 95 -22.77 -4.43 1.37
CA LYS A 95 -23.64 -5.24 0.49
C LYS A 95 -23.91 -4.63 -0.89
N THR A 96 -23.86 -3.32 -1.01
CA THR A 96 -24.21 -2.57 -2.24
C THR A 96 -23.01 -2.26 -3.14
N SER A 97 -21.80 -2.63 -2.76
CA SER A 97 -20.59 -2.24 -3.48
C SER A 97 -20.12 -3.33 -4.45
N THR A 98 -20.39 -3.16 -5.74
CA THR A 98 -19.80 -4.00 -6.81
C THR A 98 -18.28 -3.88 -6.84
N GLN A 99 -17.74 -2.70 -6.56
CA GLN A 99 -16.31 -2.47 -6.42
C GLN A 99 -15.75 -3.25 -5.24
N GLY A 100 -16.43 -3.24 -4.08
CA GLY A 100 -16.00 -4.00 -2.90
C GLY A 100 -15.91 -5.51 -3.15
N LEU A 101 -16.79 -6.08 -3.99
CA LEU A 101 -16.67 -7.50 -4.34
C LEU A 101 -15.40 -7.80 -5.15
N ASN A 102 -15.03 -6.93 -6.09
CA ASN A 102 -13.80 -7.10 -6.86
C ASN A 102 -12.56 -6.98 -5.98
N GLU A 103 -12.57 -6.06 -5.03
CA GLU A 103 -11.50 -5.87 -4.07
C GLU A 103 -11.41 -7.04 -3.10
N PHE A 104 -12.54 -7.55 -2.60
CA PHE A 104 -12.59 -8.78 -1.82
C PHE A 104 -11.93 -9.95 -2.56
N LYS A 105 -12.29 -10.16 -3.84
CA LYS A 105 -11.68 -11.17 -4.69
C LYS A 105 -10.18 -10.98 -4.86
N ASN A 106 -9.77 -9.75 -5.17
CA ASN A 106 -8.36 -9.41 -5.33
C ASN A 106 -7.57 -9.66 -4.04
N GLU A 107 -8.14 -9.28 -2.89
CA GLU A 107 -7.51 -9.43 -1.59
C GLU A 107 -7.33 -10.90 -1.22
N VAL A 108 -8.36 -11.74 -1.43
CA VAL A 108 -8.26 -13.19 -1.22
C VAL A 108 -7.18 -13.81 -2.13
N ILE A 109 -7.15 -13.45 -3.42
CA ILE A 109 -6.19 -14.03 -4.38
C ILE A 109 -4.77 -13.58 -4.08
N SER A 110 -4.60 -12.28 -3.79
CA SER A 110 -3.27 -11.67 -3.65
C SER A 110 -2.61 -12.01 -2.33
N ILE A 111 -3.37 -11.95 -1.20
CA ILE A 111 -2.78 -12.03 0.14
C ILE A 111 -2.82 -13.42 0.76
N SER A 112 -3.73 -14.31 0.33
CA SER A 112 -3.85 -15.64 0.94
C SER A 112 -2.56 -16.48 0.89
N LYS A 113 -1.72 -16.20 -0.10
CA LYS A 113 -0.44 -16.89 -0.33
C LYS A 113 0.77 -16.16 0.26
N LEU A 114 0.58 -14.95 0.82
CA LEU A 114 1.65 -14.12 1.30
C LEU A 114 1.89 -14.34 2.80
N GLN A 115 3.13 -14.64 3.15
CA GLN A 115 3.55 -14.74 4.54
C GLN A 115 4.87 -13.97 4.73
N HIS A 116 4.76 -12.81 5.34
CA HIS A 116 5.92 -11.99 5.67
C HIS A 116 5.65 -11.18 6.94
N ARG A 117 6.68 -10.99 7.79
CA ARG A 117 6.54 -10.29 9.07
C ARG A 117 6.07 -8.83 8.95
N ASN A 118 6.32 -8.20 7.81
CA ASN A 118 5.90 -6.82 7.52
C ASN A 118 4.67 -6.73 6.62
N LEU A 119 3.88 -7.81 6.51
CA LEU A 119 2.56 -7.84 5.88
C LEU A 119 1.52 -8.28 6.92
N VAL A 120 0.32 -7.72 6.84
CA VAL A 120 -0.81 -8.18 7.67
C VAL A 120 -1.23 -9.57 7.20
N LYS A 121 -1.38 -10.50 8.15
CA LYS A 121 -1.74 -11.88 7.85
C LYS A 121 -3.25 -12.03 7.67
N LEU A 122 -3.68 -12.58 6.54
CA LEU A 122 -5.04 -13.06 6.35
C LEU A 122 -5.19 -14.40 7.06
N LEU A 123 -6.12 -14.50 8.00
CA LEU A 123 -6.40 -15.71 8.78
C LEU A 123 -7.47 -16.59 8.11
N GLY A 124 -8.33 -15.98 7.30
CA GLY A 124 -9.39 -16.67 6.59
C GLY A 124 -10.45 -15.72 6.06
N CYS A 125 -11.57 -16.28 5.61
CA CYS A 125 -12.72 -15.50 5.17
C CYS A 125 -14.03 -16.15 5.63
N CYS A 126 -15.12 -15.36 5.57
CA CYS A 126 -16.48 -15.84 5.71
C CYS A 126 -17.25 -15.48 4.44
N ILE A 127 -17.88 -16.50 3.82
CA ILE A 127 -18.70 -16.35 2.61
C ILE A 127 -19.98 -17.13 2.87
N GLU A 128 -21.02 -16.45 3.32
CA GLU A 128 -22.28 -17.11 3.69
C GLU A 128 -23.45 -16.21 3.30
N GLY A 129 -24.26 -16.67 2.35
CA GLY A 129 -25.30 -15.86 1.73
C GLY A 129 -24.76 -14.57 1.10
N ASP A 130 -25.32 -13.44 1.50
CA ASP A 130 -24.87 -12.12 1.04
C ASP A 130 -23.65 -11.58 1.83
N GLU A 131 -23.29 -12.22 2.94
CA GLU A 131 -22.20 -11.76 3.80
C GLU A 131 -20.84 -12.23 3.25
N LYS A 132 -19.92 -11.28 3.12
CA LYS A 132 -18.54 -11.53 2.71
C LYS A 132 -17.62 -10.76 3.63
N MET A 133 -16.71 -11.46 4.29
CA MET A 133 -15.80 -10.88 5.28
C MET A 133 -14.42 -11.47 5.14
N LEU A 134 -13.42 -10.63 5.36
CA LEU A 134 -12.02 -11.02 5.47
C LEU A 134 -11.62 -10.96 6.94
N ILE A 135 -10.94 -11.98 7.41
CA ILE A 135 -10.53 -12.13 8.80
C ILE A 135 -9.01 -12.03 8.86
N TYR A 136 -8.50 -11.01 9.55
CA TYR A 136 -7.08 -10.72 9.70
C TYR A 136 -6.61 -10.86 11.13
N GLU A 137 -5.30 -10.94 11.31
CA GLU A 137 -4.68 -10.71 12.62
C GLU A 137 -5.01 -9.28 13.11
N TYR A 138 -5.25 -9.14 14.41
CA TYR A 138 -5.59 -7.83 14.99
C TYR A 138 -4.33 -6.97 15.22
N MET A 139 -4.39 -5.70 14.80
CA MET A 139 -3.33 -4.72 14.99
C MET A 139 -3.74 -3.69 16.04
N PRO A 140 -3.23 -3.80 17.30
CA PRO A 140 -3.70 -2.96 18.40
C PRO A 140 -3.34 -1.48 18.24
N ASN A 141 -2.24 -1.18 17.56
CA ASN A 141 -1.74 0.19 17.40
C ASN A 141 -2.26 0.87 16.12
N ARG A 142 -3.27 0.27 15.42
CA ARG A 142 -3.94 0.89 14.25
C ARG A 142 -2.98 1.28 13.13
N GLY A 143 -3.34 2.31 12.36
CA GLY A 143 -2.55 2.84 11.25
C GLY A 143 -1.46 3.81 11.73
N LEU A 144 -0.34 3.82 11.00
CA LEU A 144 0.79 4.73 11.22
C LEU A 144 0.38 6.21 11.15
N ASP A 145 -0.61 6.53 10.33
CA ASP A 145 -1.17 7.88 10.18
C ASP A 145 -1.72 8.45 11.49
N SER A 146 -2.29 7.59 12.36
CA SER A 146 -2.77 7.99 13.68
C SER A 146 -1.66 8.43 14.63
N PHE A 147 -0.41 8.07 14.34
CA PHE A 147 0.76 8.51 15.12
C PHE A 147 1.44 9.70 14.47
N ILE A 148 1.90 9.57 13.24
CA ILE A 148 2.78 10.60 12.63
C ILE A 148 2.08 11.92 12.38
N PHE A 149 0.74 11.94 12.25
CA PHE A 149 -0.03 13.17 11.99
C PHE A 149 -0.79 13.69 13.22
N ASP A 150 -0.83 12.93 14.30
CA ASP A 150 -1.41 13.39 15.56
C ASP A 150 -0.38 14.18 16.37
N THR A 151 -0.80 15.30 16.95
CA THR A 151 0.10 16.20 17.68
C THR A 151 0.64 15.62 18.98
N THR A 152 -0.07 14.67 19.57
CA THR A 152 0.28 14.04 20.85
C THR A 152 0.94 12.68 20.63
N LEU A 153 0.34 11.83 19.79
CA LEU A 153 0.81 10.46 19.58
C LEU A 153 2.14 10.38 18.81
N LYS A 154 2.47 11.39 18.01
CA LYS A 154 3.74 11.43 17.28
C LYS A 154 4.97 11.46 18.18
N GLU A 155 4.85 11.94 19.44
CA GLU A 155 5.91 11.94 20.45
C GLU A 155 6.28 10.52 20.90
N LEU A 156 5.38 9.55 20.73
CA LEU A 156 5.64 8.13 21.02
C LEU A 156 6.52 7.46 19.97
N LEU A 157 6.71 8.11 18.81
CA LEU A 157 7.57 7.63 17.73
C LEU A 157 8.85 8.48 17.68
N ASP A 158 9.85 8.08 18.46
CA ASP A 158 11.20 8.62 18.34
C ASP A 158 11.84 8.28 16.98
N TRP A 159 13.04 8.81 16.70
CA TRP A 159 13.71 8.55 15.43
C TRP A 159 14.00 7.06 15.22
N ARG A 160 14.41 6.34 16.26
CA ARG A 160 14.69 4.90 16.18
C ARG A 160 13.46 4.10 15.75
N ALA A 161 12.29 4.40 16.32
CA ALA A 161 11.01 3.79 15.95
C ALA A 161 10.64 4.14 14.50
N ARG A 162 10.76 5.41 14.09
CA ARG A 162 10.48 5.84 12.71
C ARG A 162 11.41 5.16 11.69
N TYR A 163 12.68 5.06 11.98
CA TYR A 163 13.65 4.39 11.12
C TYR A 163 13.39 2.88 11.03
N HIS A 164 13.02 2.25 12.16
CA HIS A 164 12.56 0.84 12.17
C HIS A 164 11.33 0.64 11.28
N ILE A 165 10.37 1.54 11.35
CA ILE A 165 9.14 1.51 10.53
C ILE A 165 9.50 1.66 9.04
N ILE A 166 10.31 2.64 8.64
CA ILE A 166 10.77 2.81 7.26
C ILE A 166 11.40 1.52 6.72
N ASN A 167 12.32 0.93 7.49
CA ASN A 167 13.00 -0.31 7.09
C ASN A 167 12.05 -1.50 7.00
N GLY A 168 11.06 -1.61 7.89
CA GLY A 168 10.08 -2.67 7.85
C GLY A 168 9.16 -2.56 6.64
N ILE A 169 8.69 -1.36 6.30
CA ILE A 169 7.90 -1.12 5.08
C ILE A 169 8.71 -1.49 3.84
N ALA A 170 9.98 -1.06 3.77
CA ALA A 170 10.87 -1.39 2.65
C ALA A 170 11.02 -2.90 2.44
N ARG A 171 11.19 -3.68 3.53
CA ARG A 171 11.29 -5.15 3.47
C ARG A 171 9.97 -5.80 3.04
N GLY A 172 8.82 -5.31 3.55
CA GLY A 172 7.52 -5.80 3.11
C GLY A 172 7.28 -5.56 1.63
N LEU A 173 7.67 -4.39 1.13
CA LEU A 173 7.52 -4.03 -0.28
C LEU A 173 8.51 -4.81 -1.18
N LEU A 174 9.75 -5.03 -0.71
CA LEU A 174 10.70 -5.91 -1.41
C LEU A 174 10.12 -7.31 -1.59
N TYR A 175 9.57 -7.88 -0.51
CA TYR A 175 8.94 -9.20 -0.56
C TYR A 175 7.82 -9.26 -1.62
N LEU A 176 6.95 -8.24 -1.70
CA LEU A 176 5.89 -8.17 -2.70
C LEU A 176 6.44 -8.09 -4.14
N HIS A 177 7.52 -7.32 -4.35
CA HIS A 177 8.07 -7.05 -5.67
C HIS A 177 8.97 -8.17 -6.22
N GLN A 178 9.63 -8.96 -5.35
CA GLN A 178 10.66 -9.90 -5.76
C GLN A 178 10.58 -11.28 -5.12
N ASP A 179 10.40 -11.35 -3.79
CA ASP A 179 10.56 -12.59 -3.05
C ASP A 179 9.28 -13.44 -3.00
N SER A 180 8.13 -12.84 -3.31
CA SER A 180 6.87 -13.57 -3.42
C SER A 180 6.81 -14.35 -4.74
N ARG A 181 6.07 -15.48 -4.75
CA ARG A 181 5.89 -16.33 -5.94
C ARG A 181 5.40 -15.56 -7.17
N LEU A 182 4.57 -14.55 -6.96
CA LEU A 182 4.07 -13.64 -8.00
C LEU A 182 4.51 -12.23 -7.65
N ARG A 183 4.96 -11.48 -8.63
CA ARG A 183 5.24 -10.05 -8.45
C ARG A 183 3.94 -9.31 -8.18
N ILE A 184 3.85 -8.67 -7.00
CA ILE A 184 2.64 -7.97 -6.57
C ILE A 184 2.91 -6.48 -6.48
N ILE A 185 2.09 -5.69 -7.17
CA ILE A 185 2.06 -4.23 -7.08
C ILE A 185 0.91 -3.84 -6.18
N HIS A 186 1.18 -3.10 -5.12
CA HIS A 186 0.20 -2.75 -4.08
C HIS A 186 -0.80 -1.68 -4.55
N ARG A 187 -0.33 -0.63 -5.21
CA ARG A 187 -1.06 0.48 -5.83
C ARG A 187 -1.74 1.47 -4.88
N ASP A 188 -1.82 1.18 -3.58
CA ASP A 188 -2.38 2.09 -2.56
C ASP A 188 -1.54 2.13 -1.28
N LEU A 189 -0.21 2.24 -1.44
CA LEU A 189 0.71 2.37 -0.30
C LEU A 189 0.59 3.78 0.29
N LYS A 190 0.18 3.88 1.56
CA LYS A 190 -0.03 5.13 2.31
C LYS A 190 0.07 4.91 3.81
N ALA A 191 0.19 5.98 4.59
CA ALA A 191 0.38 5.88 6.04
C ALA A 191 -0.76 5.13 6.77
N SER A 192 -2.02 5.27 6.35
CA SER A 192 -3.15 4.55 6.96
C SER A 192 -3.20 3.05 6.63
N ASN A 193 -2.50 2.62 5.56
CA ASN A 193 -2.39 1.21 5.17
C ASN A 193 -1.12 0.54 5.74
N ILE A 194 -0.35 1.26 6.58
CA ILE A 194 0.71 0.69 7.39
C ILE A 194 0.18 0.54 8.80
N LEU A 195 -0.15 -0.68 9.19
CA LEU A 195 -0.63 -0.98 10.53
C LEU A 195 0.55 -1.31 11.45
N LEU A 196 0.39 -1.02 12.75
CA LEU A 196 1.41 -1.29 13.76
C LEU A 196 0.94 -2.39 14.70
N ASP A 197 1.77 -3.43 14.85
CA ASP A 197 1.50 -4.50 15.80
C ASP A 197 1.75 -4.04 17.26
N LYS A 198 1.56 -4.94 18.22
CA LYS A 198 1.75 -4.63 19.66
C LYS A 198 3.16 -4.14 20.01
N ASP A 199 4.16 -4.50 19.21
CA ASP A 199 5.57 -4.15 19.42
C ASP A 199 6.00 -3.00 18.48
N MET A 200 5.04 -2.29 17.88
CA MET A 200 5.25 -1.18 16.93
C MET A 200 5.96 -1.59 15.63
N ASN A 201 5.93 -2.89 15.26
CA ASN A 201 6.44 -3.30 13.95
C ASN A 201 5.43 -2.95 12.86
N PRO A 202 5.90 -2.41 11.72
CA PRO A 202 5.01 -2.06 10.62
C PRO A 202 4.59 -3.28 9.81
N LYS A 203 3.32 -3.30 9.42
CA LYS A 203 2.72 -4.30 8.54
C LYS A 203 1.90 -3.62 7.45
N ILE A 204 2.26 -3.88 6.19
CA ILE A 204 1.50 -3.39 5.03
C ILE A 204 0.17 -4.12 4.99
N SER A 205 -0.92 -3.39 4.77
CA SER A 205 -2.31 -3.88 4.76
C SER A 205 -3.08 -3.35 3.55
N ASP A 206 -4.31 -3.83 3.36
CA ASP A 206 -5.26 -3.39 2.34
C ASP A 206 -4.81 -3.67 0.89
N PHE A 207 -4.89 -4.94 0.50
CA PHE A 207 -4.50 -5.43 -0.82
C PHE A 207 -5.66 -5.44 -1.84
N GLY A 208 -6.76 -4.76 -1.55
CA GLY A 208 -7.94 -4.73 -2.42
C GLY A 208 -7.66 -4.18 -3.82
N MET A 209 -6.69 -3.27 -3.93
CA MET A 209 -6.24 -2.70 -5.21
C MET A 209 -5.00 -3.40 -5.80
N ALA A 210 -4.42 -4.37 -5.11
CA ALA A 210 -3.20 -5.03 -5.53
C ALA A 210 -3.37 -5.78 -6.87
N ARG A 211 -2.27 -5.91 -7.61
CA ARG A 211 -2.21 -6.67 -8.87
C ARG A 211 -1.01 -7.61 -8.85
N ALA A 212 -1.30 -8.87 -9.12
CA ALA A 212 -0.27 -9.87 -9.32
C ALA A 212 0.11 -9.93 -10.80
N PHE A 213 1.41 -9.92 -11.08
CA PHE A 213 2.00 -10.07 -12.39
C PHE A 213 2.60 -11.46 -12.52
N GLY A 214 2.32 -12.12 -13.65
CA GLY A 214 2.89 -13.43 -13.97
C GLY A 214 4.01 -13.31 -15.00
N GLY A 215 4.96 -14.25 -14.97
CA GLY A 215 6.06 -14.32 -15.95
C GLY A 215 6.92 -13.05 -15.99
N ASP A 216 7.27 -12.61 -17.18
CA ASP A 216 8.17 -11.46 -17.43
C ASP A 216 7.46 -10.10 -17.47
N GLN A 217 6.19 -10.05 -17.09
CA GLN A 217 5.44 -8.79 -17.05
C GLN A 217 6.06 -7.84 -16.03
N ILE A 218 6.48 -6.64 -16.49
CA ILE A 218 7.12 -5.61 -15.64
C ILE A 218 6.22 -4.43 -15.34
N GLU A 219 5.23 -4.16 -16.20
CA GLU A 219 4.26 -3.06 -16.08
C GLU A 219 2.91 -3.45 -16.68
N ALA A 220 1.88 -2.71 -16.33
CA ALA A 220 0.55 -2.83 -16.91
C ALA A 220 -0.12 -1.46 -17.02
N ASN A 221 -1.14 -1.40 -17.86
CA ASN A 221 -1.94 -0.21 -18.07
C ASN A 221 -3.37 -0.43 -17.54
N THR A 222 -4.01 0.63 -17.08
CA THR A 222 -5.41 0.63 -16.64
C THR A 222 -6.13 1.87 -17.12
N ASN A 223 -7.32 1.68 -17.68
CA ASN A 223 -8.20 2.79 -18.05
C ASN A 223 -8.87 3.42 -16.81
N ARG A 224 -8.83 2.75 -15.67
CA ARG A 224 -9.37 3.25 -14.41
C ARG A 224 -8.24 3.39 -13.37
N VAL A 225 -7.81 4.63 -13.17
CA VAL A 225 -6.84 4.98 -12.14
C VAL A 225 -7.53 5.00 -10.79
N VAL A 226 -7.04 4.19 -9.85
CA VAL A 226 -7.57 4.08 -8.49
C VAL A 226 -6.42 4.16 -7.50
N GLY A 227 -6.66 4.73 -6.32
CA GLY A 227 -5.64 4.88 -5.27
C GLY A 227 -5.80 6.21 -4.55
N THR A 228 -4.82 6.57 -3.74
CA THR A 228 -4.88 7.77 -2.89
C THR A 228 -4.07 8.91 -3.51
N TYR A 229 -4.75 10.01 -3.87
CA TYR A 229 -4.09 11.21 -4.38
C TYR A 229 -3.04 11.73 -3.38
N GLY A 230 -1.86 12.07 -3.90
CA GLY A 230 -0.70 12.49 -3.10
C GLY A 230 0.35 11.40 -2.89
N TYR A 231 -0.02 10.11 -3.11
CA TYR A 231 0.91 8.98 -3.11
C TYR A 231 1.09 8.36 -4.49
N MET A 232 0.19 8.65 -5.43
CA MET A 232 0.28 8.12 -6.80
C MET A 232 1.48 8.67 -7.54
N ALA A 233 2.17 7.79 -8.27
CA ALA A 233 3.25 8.19 -9.18
C ALA A 233 2.70 8.95 -10.40
N PRO A 234 3.50 9.86 -11.04
CA PRO A 234 3.05 10.66 -12.16
C PRO A 234 2.53 9.84 -13.34
N GLU A 235 3.26 8.80 -13.76
CA GLU A 235 2.90 7.91 -14.85
C GLU A 235 1.63 7.12 -14.58
N TYR A 236 1.38 6.82 -13.29
CA TYR A 236 0.16 6.14 -12.91
C TYR A 236 -1.02 7.10 -12.88
N ALA A 237 -0.85 8.30 -12.34
CA ALA A 237 -1.93 9.30 -12.27
C ALA A 237 -2.31 9.86 -13.65
N GLY A 238 -1.33 10.04 -14.55
CA GLY A 238 -1.54 10.61 -15.89
C GLY A 238 -1.95 9.57 -16.94
N ASP A 239 -1.19 8.49 -17.03
CA ASP A 239 -1.27 7.54 -18.13
C ASP A 239 -1.89 6.19 -17.73
N GLY A 240 -2.16 5.97 -16.44
CA GLY A 240 -2.66 4.71 -15.93
C GLY A 240 -1.61 3.58 -15.91
N ILE A 241 -0.34 3.89 -16.18
CA ILE A 241 0.75 2.91 -16.21
C ILE A 241 1.23 2.65 -14.78
N PHE A 242 1.22 1.40 -14.37
CA PHE A 242 1.70 1.02 -13.04
C PHE A 242 2.69 -0.15 -13.08
N SER A 243 3.65 -0.10 -12.20
CA SER A 243 4.73 -1.08 -12.05
C SER A 243 5.23 -1.09 -10.60
N ILE A 244 6.27 -1.89 -10.31
CA ILE A 244 6.97 -1.81 -9.03
C ILE A 244 7.49 -0.38 -8.73
N LYS A 245 7.79 0.41 -9.78
CA LYS A 245 8.30 1.78 -9.62
C LYS A 245 7.24 2.78 -9.17
N SER A 246 5.96 2.47 -9.41
CA SER A 246 4.84 3.26 -8.88
C SER A 246 4.71 3.07 -7.36
N ASP A 247 4.89 1.84 -6.84
CA ASP A 247 4.93 1.59 -5.39
C ASP A 247 6.18 2.21 -4.74
N VAL A 248 7.34 2.19 -5.43
CA VAL A 248 8.56 2.88 -4.97
C VAL A 248 8.32 4.37 -4.80
N TYR A 249 7.58 4.99 -5.72
CA TYR A 249 7.21 6.40 -5.59
C TYR A 249 6.36 6.63 -4.32
N SER A 250 5.32 5.82 -4.12
CA SER A 250 4.46 5.90 -2.93
C SER A 250 5.26 5.67 -1.64
N PHE A 251 6.23 4.75 -1.65
CA PHE A 251 7.16 4.55 -0.54
C PHE A 251 8.01 5.80 -0.27
N GLY A 252 8.53 6.45 -1.30
CA GLY A 252 9.29 7.70 -1.14
C GLY A 252 8.48 8.81 -0.49
N VAL A 253 7.22 9.00 -0.91
CA VAL A 253 6.28 9.94 -0.26
C VAL A 253 6.12 9.60 1.22
N LEU A 254 5.88 8.33 1.52
CA LEU A 254 5.68 7.85 2.89
C LEU A 254 6.92 8.07 3.77
N VAL A 255 8.13 7.86 3.25
CA VAL A 255 9.39 8.16 3.96
C VAL A 255 9.47 9.63 4.31
N LEU A 256 9.17 10.54 3.38
CA LEU A 256 9.20 11.98 3.63
C LEU A 256 8.15 12.39 4.67
N GLU A 257 6.95 11.80 4.65
CA GLU A 257 5.92 12.03 5.66
C GLU A 257 6.35 11.54 7.05
N ILE A 258 6.96 10.35 7.14
CA ILE A 258 7.46 9.78 8.41
C ILE A 258 8.55 10.67 9.02
N VAL A 259 9.46 11.21 8.19
CA VAL A 259 10.54 12.07 8.65
C VAL A 259 10.00 13.42 9.14
N CYS A 260 9.06 14.03 8.40
CA CYS A 260 8.63 15.40 8.71
C CYS A 260 7.38 15.48 9.61
N GLY A 261 6.66 14.38 9.82
CA GLY A 261 5.44 14.35 10.62
C GLY A 261 4.27 15.14 10.01
N LYS A 262 4.27 15.36 8.69
CA LYS A 262 3.23 16.11 7.97
C LYS A 262 2.77 15.38 6.73
N LYS A 263 1.47 15.48 6.40
CA LYS A 263 0.88 14.92 5.19
C LYS A 263 1.41 15.62 3.94
N ASN A 264 1.69 14.85 2.88
CA ASN A 264 2.02 15.41 1.57
C ASN A 264 0.83 16.18 0.97
N ARG A 265 -0.37 15.59 1.06
CA ARG A 265 -1.61 16.24 0.60
C ARG A 265 -1.99 17.41 1.51
N GLY A 266 -2.25 18.58 0.92
CA GLY A 266 -2.62 19.79 1.66
C GLY A 266 -1.44 20.48 2.36
N PHE A 267 -0.21 20.04 2.11
CA PHE A 267 0.97 20.72 2.58
C PHE A 267 1.13 22.05 1.84
N VAL A 268 1.32 23.14 2.60
CA VAL A 268 1.54 24.49 2.07
C VAL A 268 2.75 25.11 2.77
N HIS A 269 3.70 25.59 1.99
CA HIS A 269 4.86 26.34 2.50
C HIS A 269 5.06 27.63 1.70
N LYS A 270 5.38 28.74 2.41
CA LYS A 270 5.47 30.09 1.80
C LYS A 270 6.59 30.21 0.76
N GLU A 271 7.69 29.51 0.96
CA GLU A 271 8.91 29.63 0.14
C GLU A 271 9.01 28.55 -0.94
N HIS A 272 8.41 27.40 -0.73
CA HIS A 272 8.48 26.22 -1.61
C HIS A 272 7.10 25.85 -2.14
N CYS A 273 7.06 24.81 -2.99
CA CYS A 273 5.84 24.31 -3.63
C CYS A 273 4.74 23.90 -2.64
N ASN A 274 3.50 23.83 -3.14
CA ASN A 274 2.31 23.47 -2.38
C ASN A 274 2.18 21.94 -2.13
N ASN A 275 3.30 21.24 -2.01
CA ASN A 275 3.35 19.84 -1.59
C ASN A 275 4.65 19.55 -0.82
N LEU A 276 4.63 18.51 -0.01
CA LEU A 276 5.77 18.10 0.83
C LEU A 276 6.98 17.68 -0.02
N ILE A 277 6.78 17.01 -1.13
CA ILE A 277 7.84 16.53 -2.02
C ILE A 277 8.65 17.72 -2.56
N GLY A 278 7.96 18.75 -3.07
CA GLY A 278 8.60 19.94 -3.59
C GLY A 278 9.32 20.73 -2.49
N HIS A 279 8.77 20.76 -1.28
CA HIS A 279 9.43 21.39 -0.12
C HIS A 279 10.70 20.63 0.27
N ALA A 280 10.64 19.30 0.37
CA ALA A 280 11.82 18.48 0.67
C ALA A 280 12.91 18.62 -0.39
N TRP A 281 12.52 18.67 -1.65
CA TRP A 281 13.43 18.91 -2.79
C TRP A 281 14.11 20.29 -2.70
N GLY A 282 13.34 21.36 -2.45
CA GLY A 282 13.89 22.70 -2.27
C GLY A 282 14.91 22.77 -1.15
N LEU A 283 14.58 22.23 0.03
CA LEU A 283 15.50 22.17 1.17
C LEU A 283 16.75 21.33 0.86
N HIS A 284 16.62 20.24 0.09
CA HIS A 284 17.76 19.45 -0.31
C HIS A 284 18.69 20.23 -1.25
N ALA A 285 18.15 20.89 -2.26
CA ALA A 285 18.91 21.70 -3.20
C ALA A 285 19.66 22.87 -2.52
N GLU A 286 19.11 23.39 -1.43
CA GLU A 286 19.71 24.46 -0.62
C GLU A 286 20.69 23.94 0.45
N GLY A 287 20.91 22.62 0.57
CA GLY A 287 21.74 22.01 1.63
C GLY A 287 21.12 22.10 3.03
N ARG A 288 19.81 22.29 3.13
CA ARG A 288 19.05 22.55 4.36
C ARG A 288 18.13 21.37 4.75
N SER A 289 18.40 20.15 4.28
CA SER A 289 17.52 18.97 4.44
C SER A 289 17.09 18.71 5.89
N LEU A 290 17.93 19.03 6.90
CA LEU A 290 17.57 18.86 8.31
C LEU A 290 16.37 19.72 8.75
N GLN A 291 16.05 20.79 8.05
CA GLN A 291 14.87 21.62 8.36
C GLN A 291 13.53 20.93 8.02
N LEU A 292 13.59 19.81 7.27
CA LEU A 292 12.43 18.98 7.00
C LEU A 292 11.98 18.17 8.23
N VAL A 293 12.90 17.90 9.16
CA VAL A 293 12.70 16.97 10.27
C VAL A 293 11.61 17.46 11.21
N ASP A 294 10.76 16.53 11.65
CA ASP A 294 9.72 16.83 12.64
C ASP A 294 10.35 17.33 13.95
N LYS A 295 9.92 18.49 14.38
CA LYS A 295 10.44 19.15 15.58
C LYS A 295 10.22 18.34 16.87
N CYS A 296 9.23 17.45 16.91
CA CYS A 296 8.98 16.62 18.08
C CYS A 296 10.10 15.58 18.35
N LEU A 297 10.95 15.30 17.35
CA LEU A 297 12.06 14.35 17.50
C LEU A 297 13.22 14.88 18.35
N GLY A 298 13.23 16.19 18.65
CA GLY A 298 14.27 16.82 19.49
C GLY A 298 15.67 16.69 18.90
N GLU A 299 16.67 16.78 19.80
CA GLU A 299 18.09 16.74 19.41
C GLU A 299 18.72 15.33 19.40
N SER A 300 18.03 14.32 19.95
CA SER A 300 18.55 12.95 20.06
C SER A 300 18.30 12.09 18.82
N ILE A 301 18.52 12.66 17.63
CA ILE A 301 18.38 11.97 16.36
C ILE A 301 19.74 11.54 15.81
N ASN A 302 19.78 10.39 15.12
CA ASN A 302 20.95 10.05 14.30
C ASN A 302 20.88 10.85 12.98
N VAL A 303 21.62 11.97 12.95
CA VAL A 303 21.60 12.91 11.82
C VAL A 303 21.96 12.24 10.49
N SER A 304 22.90 11.28 10.50
CA SER A 304 23.32 10.60 9.27
C SER A 304 22.19 9.71 8.73
N GLU A 305 21.47 8.95 9.58
CA GLU A 305 20.32 8.14 9.19
C GLU A 305 19.16 9.01 8.70
N VAL A 306 18.90 10.14 9.36
CA VAL A 306 17.85 11.09 8.97
C VAL A 306 18.14 11.67 7.58
N LEU A 307 19.32 12.23 7.36
CA LEU A 307 19.70 12.80 6.06
C LEU A 307 19.67 11.74 4.97
N ARG A 308 20.11 10.53 5.28
CA ARG A 308 20.10 9.42 4.36
C ARG A 308 18.66 9.01 4.01
N SER A 309 17.77 8.95 4.99
CA SER A 309 16.34 8.64 4.76
C SER A 309 15.67 9.68 3.87
N ILE A 310 15.94 10.98 4.09
CA ILE A 310 15.47 12.07 3.22
C ILE A 310 15.98 11.87 1.79
N HIS A 311 17.28 11.63 1.64
CA HIS A 311 17.93 11.44 0.34
C HIS A 311 17.32 10.24 -0.42
N VAL A 312 17.17 9.09 0.25
CA VAL A 312 16.53 7.90 -0.33
C VAL A 312 15.07 8.18 -0.69
N GLY A 313 14.33 8.90 0.16
CA GLY A 313 12.97 9.35 -0.13
C GLY A 313 12.91 10.17 -1.43
N LEU A 314 13.84 11.13 -1.61
CA LEU A 314 13.92 11.94 -2.82
C LEU A 314 14.29 11.12 -4.07
N LEU A 315 15.19 10.13 -3.97
CA LEU A 315 15.47 9.21 -5.06
C LEU A 315 14.24 8.39 -5.48
N CYS A 316 13.40 8.02 -4.53
CA CYS A 316 12.18 7.26 -4.79
C CYS A 316 11.08 8.08 -5.47
N VAL A 317 11.00 9.39 -5.23
CA VAL A 317 9.96 10.27 -5.79
C VAL A 317 10.37 10.98 -7.09
N GLN A 318 11.47 10.56 -7.72
CA GLN A 318 11.91 11.12 -9.00
C GLN A 318 10.82 10.99 -10.07
N ARG A 319 10.77 11.93 -11.00
CA ARG A 319 9.72 12.07 -12.02
C ARG A 319 9.61 10.83 -12.89
N HIS A 320 10.74 10.36 -13.42
CA HIS A 320 10.79 9.23 -14.35
C HIS A 320 10.95 7.91 -13.60
N PRO A 321 10.14 6.86 -13.91
CA PRO A 321 10.20 5.57 -13.24
C PRO A 321 11.58 4.90 -13.30
N GLU A 322 12.28 5.03 -14.43
CA GLU A 322 13.61 4.45 -14.67
C GLU A 322 14.69 5.03 -13.75
N ASP A 323 14.53 6.28 -13.31
CA ASP A 323 15.46 6.95 -12.41
C ASP A 323 15.28 6.50 -10.94
N ARG A 324 14.11 5.95 -10.59
CA ARG A 324 13.83 5.48 -9.23
C ARG A 324 14.56 4.19 -8.94
N PRO A 325 15.11 4.00 -7.73
CA PRO A 325 15.75 2.74 -7.35
C PRO A 325 14.75 1.57 -7.32
N THR A 326 15.23 0.33 -7.26
CA THR A 326 14.44 -0.84 -6.85
C THR A 326 14.37 -0.92 -5.33
N MET A 327 13.42 -1.69 -4.76
CA MET A 327 13.36 -1.86 -3.30
C MET A 327 14.60 -2.55 -2.73
N THR A 328 15.26 -3.44 -3.49
CA THR A 328 16.57 -4.00 -3.11
C THR A 328 17.61 -2.90 -2.93
N SER A 329 17.70 -1.99 -3.92
CA SER A 329 18.63 -0.85 -3.82
C SER A 329 18.27 0.08 -2.67
N VAL A 330 16.97 0.33 -2.42
CA VAL A 330 16.49 1.14 -1.30
C VAL A 330 16.96 0.59 0.04
N ILE A 331 16.80 -0.72 0.27
CA ILE A 331 17.23 -1.36 1.52
C ILE A 331 18.76 -1.26 1.70
N LEU A 332 19.51 -1.51 0.63
CA LEU A 332 20.97 -1.34 0.66
C LEU A 332 21.37 0.11 0.95
N MET A 333 20.70 1.07 0.30
CA MET A 333 20.95 2.50 0.52
C MET A 333 20.66 2.92 1.96
N LEU A 334 19.55 2.47 2.55
CA LEU A 334 19.20 2.78 3.95
C LEU A 334 20.21 2.19 4.94
N GLY A 335 20.69 0.97 4.69
CA GLY A 335 21.57 0.23 5.59
C GLY A 335 23.07 0.44 5.40
N SER A 336 23.51 1.28 4.45
CA SER A 336 24.93 1.52 4.15
C SER A 336 25.33 2.97 4.36
N GLU A 337 26.64 3.22 4.51
CA GLU A 337 27.20 4.58 4.64
C GLU A 337 27.81 5.11 3.33
N GLY A 338 27.79 4.30 2.26
CA GLY A 338 28.36 4.66 0.97
C GLY A 338 27.67 5.88 0.32
N PRO A 339 28.34 6.56 -0.63
CA PRO A 339 27.75 7.72 -1.33
C PRO A 339 26.53 7.30 -2.14
N LEU A 340 25.53 8.17 -2.19
CA LEU A 340 24.33 8.02 -3.01
C LEU A 340 24.42 8.93 -4.24
N SER A 341 23.79 8.53 -5.34
CA SER A 341 23.62 9.40 -6.50
C SER A 341 22.79 10.63 -6.14
N SER A 342 23.06 11.75 -6.80
CA SER A 342 22.24 12.95 -6.61
C SER A 342 20.82 12.69 -7.12
N PRO A 343 19.77 13.03 -6.34
CA PRO A 343 18.40 12.91 -6.79
C PRO A 343 18.14 13.87 -7.97
N LYS A 344 17.32 13.45 -8.92
CA LYS A 344 16.79 14.29 -9.99
C LYS A 344 15.48 14.94 -9.56
N GLU A 345 14.95 15.85 -10.38
CA GLU A 345 13.69 16.55 -10.14
C GLU A 345 12.55 15.58 -9.83
N PRO A 346 11.80 15.79 -8.75
CA PRO A 346 10.71 14.91 -8.36
C PRO A 346 9.46 15.08 -9.23
N GLY A 347 8.59 14.08 -9.20
CA GLY A 347 7.27 14.16 -9.79
C GLY A 347 6.40 15.22 -9.12
N PHE A 348 5.50 15.85 -9.88
CA PHE A 348 4.59 16.91 -9.44
C PHE A 348 5.30 18.16 -8.84
N TYR A 349 6.57 18.36 -9.16
CA TYR A 349 7.28 19.58 -8.83
C TYR A 349 6.90 20.68 -9.82
N VAL A 350 6.35 21.79 -9.32
CA VAL A 350 6.11 23.02 -10.09
C VAL A 350 7.09 24.04 -9.53
N GLY A 351 8.22 24.23 -10.21
CA GLY A 351 9.20 25.28 -9.87
C GLY A 351 8.55 26.66 -9.85
N LYS A 352 9.09 27.59 -9.07
CA LYS A 352 8.74 29.01 -9.21
C LYS A 352 9.10 29.42 -10.64
N SER A 353 8.11 29.75 -11.47
CA SER A 353 8.35 30.43 -12.73
C SER A 353 9.01 31.76 -12.40
N THR A 354 10.32 31.90 -12.63
CA THR A 354 10.90 33.19 -12.88
C THR A 354 10.18 33.74 -14.11
N HIS A 355 9.41 34.78 -13.95
CA HIS A 355 8.83 35.53 -15.03
C HIS A 355 9.94 35.90 -16.01
N ASP A 356 9.99 35.23 -17.16
CA ASP A 356 10.53 35.77 -18.38
C ASP A 356 9.49 35.56 -19.48
N THR A 357 9.00 36.71 -19.90
CA THR A 357 8.21 36.98 -21.06
C THR A 357 8.81 36.29 -22.29
N THR A 358 8.06 35.44 -23.00
CA THR A 358 7.76 35.60 -24.44
C THR A 358 7.06 34.40 -25.05
N GLN A 359 5.96 34.75 -25.71
CA GLN A 359 5.36 34.15 -26.92
C GLN A 359 4.70 32.77 -26.89
N SER A 360 3.42 32.91 -27.05
CA SER A 360 2.44 31.95 -27.55
C SER A 360 2.87 31.16 -28.78
N SER A 361 2.67 29.86 -28.74
CA SER A 361 2.30 29.09 -29.93
C SER A 361 1.38 27.93 -29.55
N SER A 362 0.18 28.03 -30.08
CA SER A 362 -0.87 27.02 -30.05
C SER A 362 -0.47 25.77 -30.79
N SER A 363 -0.59 24.60 -30.18
CA SER A 363 -0.74 23.35 -30.92
C SER A 363 -1.81 22.49 -30.25
N ASN A 364 -2.88 22.25 -31.01
CA ASN A 364 -3.94 21.31 -30.74
C ASN A 364 -3.40 19.90 -30.69
N GLY A 365 -3.55 19.24 -29.54
CA GLY A 365 -3.34 17.79 -29.38
C GLY A 365 -4.53 17.21 -28.63
N GLY A 366 -5.16 16.19 -29.22
CA GLY A 366 -6.42 15.60 -28.78
C GLY A 366 -6.38 15.10 -27.34
N SER A 367 -7.39 15.49 -26.61
CA SER A 367 -7.66 15.08 -25.22
C SER A 367 -8.31 13.70 -25.22
N SER A 368 -7.63 12.69 -24.69
CA SER A 368 -8.27 11.44 -24.28
C SER A 368 -8.88 11.65 -22.91
N ASN A 369 -10.20 11.53 -22.80
CA ASN A 369 -10.93 11.61 -21.55
C ASN A 369 -10.68 10.35 -20.72
N ASN A 370 -9.76 10.42 -19.76
CA ASN A 370 -9.65 9.43 -18.70
C ASN A 370 -10.55 9.86 -17.54
N GLU A 371 -11.55 9.04 -17.19
CA GLU A 371 -12.36 9.25 -15.98
C GLU A 371 -11.51 8.99 -14.72
N LEU A 372 -11.20 10.06 -14.00
CA LEU A 372 -10.57 10.02 -12.67
C LEU A 372 -11.64 9.74 -11.62
N SER A 373 -11.74 8.48 -11.17
CA SER A 373 -12.52 8.16 -9.97
C SER A 373 -11.67 8.45 -8.71
N ILE A 374 -11.83 9.65 -8.16
CA ILE A 374 -11.17 10.06 -6.91
C ILE A 374 -12.01 9.56 -5.75
N THR A 375 -11.54 8.54 -5.05
CA THR A 375 -12.14 8.15 -3.77
C THR A 375 -11.67 9.12 -2.69
N MET A 376 -12.52 10.10 -2.37
CA MET A 376 -12.33 10.97 -1.21
C MET A 376 -12.76 10.20 0.04
N LEU A 377 -11.81 9.60 0.73
CA LEU A 377 -12.02 9.05 2.06
C LEU A 377 -11.22 9.88 3.05
N ASP A 378 -11.93 10.78 3.74
CA ASP A 378 -11.43 11.37 4.97
C ASP A 378 -11.49 10.29 6.05
N GLY A 379 -10.32 9.83 6.51
CA GLY A 379 -10.25 9.03 7.72
C GLY A 379 -10.63 9.90 8.92
N ARG A 380 -11.71 9.52 9.60
CA ARG A 380 -12.03 9.98 10.94
C ARG A 380 -11.56 8.96 11.97
#